data_94e97735dfd9f669efae56f8b5b9141c
#
_entry.id   94e97735dfd9f669efae56f8b5b9141c
#
_cell.length_a   1.000
_cell.length_b   1.000
_cell.length_c   1.000
_cell.angle_alpha   90.00
_cell.angle_beta   90.00
_cell.angle_gamma   90.00
#
_symmetry.space_group_name_H-M   'P 1'
#
loop_
_entity.id
_entity.type
_entity.pdbx_description
1 polymer ?
#
loop_
_entity_poly.entity_id
_entity_poly.type
_entity_poly.pdbx_seq_one_letter_code
_entity_poly.pdbx_strand_id
1 'polypeptide(L)'
;KDITKRSEAELFKYLIEENYGVDNTILLEKESTNCGENIQFAFKLLKKEDIIVKNILLVHDPLMQRRIDATARHYAPHINFDNYRCFLPVVENIGFELKNNIWGLWSKERYISLLLGEMKRVIDDKDGYGPNGKQYIEHVEVPQKILAAYRYIFFRYGKYQRK
;
A
#
# COMPACT_ATOMS: atom_id res chain seq x y z
N LYS A 1 -0.79 28.39 -7.64
CA LYS A 1 -0.43 28.07 -6.23
C LYS A 1 0.70 27.06 -6.23
N ASP A 2 1.71 27.25 -5.41
CA ASP A 2 2.91 26.44 -5.37
C ASP A 2 2.56 25.01 -4.85
N ILE A 3 2.60 24.02 -5.74
CA ILE A 3 2.26 22.63 -5.46
C ILE A 3 3.32 21.98 -4.55
N THR A 4 4.54 22.49 -4.56
CA THR A 4 5.68 21.90 -3.84
C THR A 4 5.60 22.03 -2.31
N LYS A 5 4.71 22.87 -1.81
CA LYS A 5 4.49 23.11 -0.37
C LYS A 5 3.30 22.34 0.23
N ARG A 6 2.61 21.52 -0.57
CA ARG A 6 1.47 20.74 -0.10
C ARG A 6 1.89 19.37 0.40
N SER A 7 1.23 18.86 1.43
CA SER A 7 1.32 17.44 1.77
C SER A 7 0.72 16.58 0.64
N GLU A 8 1.05 15.29 0.62
CA GLU A 8 0.48 14.33 -0.34
C GLU A 8 -1.06 14.31 -0.25
N ALA A 9 -1.62 14.29 0.96
CA ALA A 9 -3.06 14.33 1.18
C ALA A 9 -3.72 15.60 0.64
N GLU A 10 -3.10 16.77 0.80
CA GLU A 10 -3.59 18.02 0.24
C GLU A 10 -3.52 18.06 -1.28
N LEU A 11 -2.51 17.41 -1.86
CA LEU A 11 -2.40 17.28 -3.30
C LEU A 11 -3.48 16.36 -3.86
N PHE A 12 -3.75 15.23 -3.23
CA PHE A 12 -4.84 14.33 -3.63
C PHE A 12 -6.20 15.01 -3.52
N LYS A 13 -6.47 15.69 -2.42
CA LYS A 13 -7.71 16.48 -2.28
C LYS A 13 -7.87 17.46 -3.42
N TYR A 14 -6.85 18.28 -3.69
CA TYR A 14 -6.87 19.24 -4.78
C TYR A 14 -7.16 18.60 -6.14
N LEU A 15 -6.51 17.47 -6.46
CA LEU A 15 -6.74 16.77 -7.73
C LEU A 15 -8.14 16.17 -7.84
N ILE A 16 -8.71 15.68 -6.74
CA ILE A 16 -10.06 15.14 -6.70
C ILE A 16 -11.09 16.25 -6.92
N GLU A 17 -10.94 17.37 -6.23
CA GLU A 17 -11.83 18.53 -6.37
C GLU A 17 -11.80 19.12 -7.79
N GLU A 18 -10.61 19.34 -8.34
CA GLU A 18 -10.44 19.94 -9.67
C GLU A 18 -10.90 19.04 -10.83
N ASN A 19 -10.67 17.72 -10.74
CA ASN A 19 -10.97 16.83 -11.85
C ASN A 19 -12.36 16.19 -11.80
N TYR A 20 -12.96 16.08 -10.60
CA TYR A 20 -14.22 15.34 -10.41
C TYR A 20 -15.32 16.16 -9.76
N GLY A 21 -15.04 17.40 -9.40
CA GLY A 21 -16.04 18.30 -8.78
C GLY A 21 -16.61 17.75 -7.46
N VAL A 22 -15.83 16.95 -6.74
CA VAL A 22 -16.26 16.40 -5.45
C VAL A 22 -16.11 17.48 -4.40
N ASP A 23 -17.23 17.91 -3.84
CA ASP A 23 -17.34 18.91 -2.76
C ASP A 23 -17.61 18.28 -1.39
N ASN A 24 -17.67 16.96 -1.32
CA ASN A 24 -17.95 16.21 -0.10
C ASN A 24 -16.85 16.39 0.95
N THR A 25 -17.16 16.03 2.19
CA THR A 25 -16.21 16.04 3.29
C THR A 25 -15.03 15.12 3.00
N ILE A 26 -13.86 15.71 2.75
CA ILE A 26 -12.59 14.99 2.60
C ILE A 26 -11.76 15.26 3.85
N LEU A 27 -11.61 14.27 4.70
CA LEU A 27 -10.71 14.33 5.84
C LEU A 27 -9.27 14.12 5.39
N LEU A 28 -8.36 14.95 5.91
CA LEU A 28 -6.94 14.89 5.54
C LEU A 28 -6.10 14.45 6.74
N GLU A 29 -5.49 13.30 6.61
CA GLU A 29 -4.38 12.89 7.48
C GLU A 29 -3.07 13.38 6.82
N LYS A 30 -2.24 14.13 7.55
CA LYS A 30 -1.04 14.82 7.00
C LYS A 30 0.23 14.59 7.80
N GLU A 31 0.15 13.89 8.91
CA GLU A 31 1.26 13.74 9.87
C GLU A 31 2.07 12.45 9.63
N SER A 32 1.46 11.48 8.94
CA SER A 32 2.08 10.19 8.71
C SER A 32 3.29 10.27 7.78
N THR A 33 4.30 9.48 8.08
CA THR A 33 5.55 9.38 7.31
C THR A 33 5.73 8.02 6.63
N ASN A 34 4.84 7.08 6.90
CA ASN A 34 4.85 5.73 6.34
C ASN A 34 3.44 5.12 6.33
N CYS A 35 3.27 4.04 5.53
CA CYS A 35 1.97 3.41 5.35
C CYS A 35 1.32 2.85 6.63
N GLY A 36 2.12 2.44 7.63
CA GLY A 36 1.58 1.99 8.92
C GLY A 36 0.97 3.14 9.71
N GLU A 37 1.67 4.26 9.73
CA GLU A 37 1.16 5.51 10.34
C GLU A 37 -0.06 6.05 9.61
N ASN A 38 -0.10 5.98 8.27
CA ASN A 38 -1.29 6.37 7.49
C ASN A 38 -2.56 5.69 8.03
N ILE A 39 -2.51 4.40 8.25
CA ILE A 39 -3.65 3.63 8.78
C ILE A 39 -3.96 4.03 10.22
N GLN A 40 -2.96 4.06 11.09
CA GLN A 40 -3.16 4.39 12.51
C GLN A 40 -3.69 5.82 12.69
N PHE A 41 -3.14 6.79 11.95
CA PHE A 41 -3.51 8.18 12.09
C PHE A 41 -4.86 8.48 11.43
N ALA A 42 -5.22 7.76 10.36
CA ALA A 42 -6.57 7.80 9.80
C ALA A 42 -7.61 7.35 10.83
N PHE A 43 -7.37 6.26 11.57
CA PHE A 43 -8.28 5.84 12.66
C PHE A 43 -8.31 6.84 13.82
N LYS A 44 -7.18 7.44 14.18
CA LYS A 44 -7.16 8.52 15.18
C LYS A 44 -7.96 9.73 14.73
N LEU A 45 -7.86 10.08 13.44
CA LEU A 45 -8.63 11.18 12.86
C LEU A 45 -10.14 10.89 12.89
N LEU A 46 -10.57 9.71 12.45
CA LEU A 46 -11.98 9.29 12.52
C LEU A 46 -12.51 9.38 13.95
N LYS A 47 -11.74 8.91 14.94
CA LYS A 47 -12.10 8.99 16.35
C LYS A 47 -12.19 10.43 16.85
N LYS A 48 -11.26 11.30 16.43
CA LYS A 48 -11.26 12.73 16.80
C LYS A 48 -12.49 13.46 16.26
N GLU A 49 -12.94 13.09 15.07
CA GLU A 49 -14.11 13.68 14.40
C GLU A 49 -15.43 12.98 14.80
N ASP A 50 -15.41 12.08 15.80
CA ASP A 50 -16.55 11.29 16.27
C ASP A 50 -17.25 10.49 15.15
N ILE A 51 -16.50 10.09 14.14
CA ILE A 51 -17.00 9.31 12.99
C ILE A 51 -16.90 7.82 13.28
N ILE A 52 -18.07 7.17 13.39
CA ILE A 52 -18.17 5.72 13.56
C ILE A 52 -18.34 5.07 12.20
N VAL A 53 -17.39 4.21 11.84
CA VAL A 53 -17.42 3.45 10.58
C VAL A 53 -17.50 1.95 10.84
N LYS A 54 -18.27 1.24 9.99
CA LYS A 54 -18.39 -0.24 10.02
C LYS A 54 -17.73 -0.89 8.82
N ASN A 55 -17.68 -0.18 7.71
CA ASN A 55 -17.12 -0.66 6.44
C ASN A 55 -16.18 0.39 5.88
N ILE A 56 -15.01 -0.02 5.44
CA ILE A 56 -14.01 0.84 4.81
C ILE A 56 -13.55 0.20 3.50
N LEU A 57 -13.55 0.99 2.43
CA LEU A 57 -12.90 0.62 1.18
C LEU A 57 -11.45 1.13 1.20
N LEU A 58 -10.50 0.20 1.17
CA LEU A 58 -9.07 0.52 1.08
C LEU A 58 -8.67 0.64 -0.39
N VAL A 59 -8.17 1.81 -0.78
CA VAL A 59 -7.66 2.09 -2.12
C VAL A 59 -6.17 2.39 -2.00
N HIS A 60 -5.34 1.57 -2.63
CA HIS A 60 -3.89 1.74 -2.54
C HIS A 60 -3.17 1.19 -3.80
N ASP A 61 -1.87 1.45 -3.87
CA ASP A 61 -0.95 0.83 -4.83
C ASP A 61 -1.11 -0.70 -4.81
N PRO A 62 -1.33 -1.35 -5.96
CA PRO A 62 -1.57 -2.79 -6.05
C PRO A 62 -0.51 -3.66 -5.36
N LEU A 63 0.76 -3.25 -5.38
CA LEU A 63 1.84 -3.99 -4.72
C LEU A 63 1.75 -3.94 -3.20
N MET A 64 1.23 -2.85 -2.65
CA MET A 64 1.11 -2.63 -1.21
C MET A 64 -0.25 -3.04 -0.64
N GLN A 65 -1.28 -3.21 -1.48
CA GLN A 65 -2.67 -3.42 -1.06
C GLN A 65 -2.82 -4.55 -0.04
N ARG A 66 -2.14 -5.68 -0.23
CA ARG A 66 -2.21 -6.83 0.69
C ARG A 66 -1.69 -6.50 2.09
N ARG A 67 -0.59 -5.76 2.16
CA ARG A 67 -0.02 -5.35 3.45
C ARG A 67 -0.88 -4.27 4.13
N ILE A 68 -1.42 -3.33 3.36
CA ILE A 68 -2.30 -2.29 3.90
C ILE A 68 -3.57 -2.91 4.48
N ASP A 69 -4.19 -3.88 3.81
CA ASP A 69 -5.32 -4.64 4.34
C ASP A 69 -4.97 -5.33 5.67
N ALA A 70 -3.85 -6.04 5.72
CA ALA A 70 -3.40 -6.72 6.94
C ALA A 70 -3.06 -5.72 8.07
N THR A 71 -2.53 -4.54 7.74
CA THR A 71 -2.31 -3.45 8.70
C THR A 71 -3.64 -2.93 9.25
N ALA A 72 -4.60 -2.65 8.38
CA ALA A 72 -5.89 -2.11 8.78
C ALA A 72 -6.64 -3.08 9.71
N ARG A 73 -6.66 -4.38 9.38
CA ARG A 73 -7.28 -5.42 10.21
C ARG A 73 -6.59 -5.56 11.57
N HIS A 74 -5.28 -5.42 11.62
CA HIS A 74 -4.52 -5.45 12.87
C HIS A 74 -4.94 -4.32 13.83
N TYR A 75 -5.09 -3.09 13.33
CA TYR A 75 -5.44 -1.93 14.16
C TYR A 75 -6.94 -1.74 14.40
N ALA A 76 -7.80 -2.31 13.56
CA ALA A 76 -9.26 -2.18 13.68
C ALA A 76 -9.99 -3.48 13.30
N PRO A 77 -9.81 -4.58 14.07
CA PRO A 77 -10.36 -5.91 13.74
C PRO A 77 -11.89 -5.96 13.72
N HIS A 78 -12.56 -4.94 14.28
CA HIS A 78 -14.02 -4.82 14.33
C HIS A 78 -14.64 -4.14 13.11
N ILE A 79 -13.80 -3.65 12.18
CA ILE A 79 -14.24 -2.99 10.94
C ILE A 79 -14.15 -3.99 9.77
N ASN A 80 -15.12 -3.92 8.87
CA ASN A 80 -15.07 -4.66 7.61
C ASN A 80 -14.26 -3.88 6.59
N PHE A 81 -13.29 -4.54 5.98
CA PHE A 81 -12.44 -3.93 4.95
C PHE A 81 -12.68 -4.60 3.61
N ASP A 82 -13.03 -3.77 2.62
CA ASP A 82 -12.99 -4.11 1.21
C ASP A 82 -11.73 -3.51 0.57
N ASN A 83 -11.26 -4.14 -0.49
CA ASN A 83 -10.03 -3.74 -1.16
C ASN A 83 -10.27 -3.38 -2.62
N TYR A 84 -9.83 -2.21 -3.03
CA TYR A 84 -9.88 -1.79 -4.42
C TYR A 84 -8.48 -1.51 -4.95
N ARG A 85 -8.11 -2.21 -6.01
CA ARG A 85 -6.87 -1.96 -6.76
C ARG A 85 -7.17 -1.07 -7.96
N CYS A 86 -6.49 0.05 -8.10
CA CYS A 86 -6.69 1.00 -9.20
C CYS A 86 -6.37 0.40 -10.57
N PHE A 87 -5.43 -0.55 -10.62
CA PHE A 87 -5.04 -1.28 -11.83
C PHE A 87 -4.41 -2.63 -11.47
N LEU A 88 -4.21 -3.48 -12.47
CA LEU A 88 -3.46 -4.72 -12.33
C LEU A 88 -2.13 -4.56 -13.07
N PRO A 89 -0.98 -4.68 -12.40
CA PRO A 89 0.31 -4.69 -13.09
C PRO A 89 0.37 -5.87 -14.07
N VAL A 90 0.61 -5.58 -15.34
CA VAL A 90 0.79 -6.59 -16.39
C VAL A 90 2.25 -6.60 -16.80
N VAL A 91 2.91 -7.73 -16.59
CA VAL A 91 4.34 -7.92 -16.91
C VAL A 91 4.48 -8.77 -18.15
N GLU A 92 5.26 -8.32 -19.12
CA GLU A 92 5.62 -9.15 -20.28
C GLU A 92 6.67 -10.20 -19.92
N ASN A 93 6.54 -11.37 -20.54
CA ASN A 93 7.47 -12.47 -20.31
C ASN A 93 8.90 -12.19 -20.85
N ILE A 94 8.99 -11.38 -21.90
CA ILE A 94 10.27 -11.03 -22.53
C ILE A 94 10.69 -9.65 -22.05
N GLY A 95 11.84 -9.55 -21.40
CA GLY A 95 12.43 -8.29 -20.94
C GLY A 95 11.90 -7.75 -19.62
N PHE A 96 10.82 -8.32 -19.05
CA PHE A 96 10.22 -7.84 -17.80
C PHE A 96 9.80 -6.37 -17.90
N GLU A 97 8.94 -6.07 -18.84
CA GLU A 97 8.37 -4.73 -19.04
C GLU A 97 6.93 -4.66 -18.55
N LEU A 98 6.55 -3.51 -17.98
CA LEU A 98 5.17 -3.26 -17.58
C LEU A 98 4.39 -2.75 -18.81
N LYS A 99 3.34 -3.47 -19.19
CA LYS A 99 2.47 -3.11 -20.33
C LYS A 99 1.45 -2.01 -20.03
N ASN A 100 1.29 -1.67 -18.77
CA ASN A 100 0.30 -0.68 -18.40
C ASN A 100 0.71 0.70 -18.96
N ASN A 101 -0.12 1.26 -19.83
CA ASN A 101 0.07 2.61 -20.33
C ASN A 101 -0.45 3.64 -19.32
N ILE A 102 0.24 3.75 -18.19
CA ILE A 102 -0.07 4.68 -17.10
C ILE A 102 1.10 5.63 -16.95
N TRP A 103 0.85 6.92 -17.08
CA TRP A 103 1.86 7.95 -16.91
C TRP A 103 2.43 7.91 -15.47
N GLY A 104 3.75 7.97 -15.34
CA GLY A 104 4.42 7.90 -14.04
C GLY A 104 4.50 6.51 -13.40
N LEU A 105 4.10 5.45 -14.13
CA LEU A 105 4.26 4.08 -13.67
C LEU A 105 5.74 3.74 -13.40
N TRP A 106 5.97 2.77 -12.54
CA TRP A 106 7.31 2.37 -12.10
C TRP A 106 8.22 1.93 -13.25
N SER A 107 9.52 2.26 -13.14
CA SER A 107 10.53 1.54 -13.90
C SER A 107 10.59 0.07 -13.47
N LYS A 108 11.17 -0.77 -14.29
CA LYS A 108 11.43 -2.19 -13.99
C LYS A 108 12.12 -2.38 -12.63
N GLU A 109 13.20 -1.63 -12.41
CA GLU A 109 13.99 -1.71 -11.17
C GLU A 109 13.16 -1.30 -9.96
N ARG A 110 12.37 -0.24 -10.12
CA ARG A 110 11.48 0.25 -9.07
C ARG A 110 10.39 -0.77 -8.74
N TYR A 111 9.77 -1.36 -9.75
CA TYR A 111 8.76 -2.41 -9.57
C TYR A 111 9.34 -3.62 -8.82
N ILE A 112 10.51 -4.13 -9.24
CA ILE A 112 11.17 -5.25 -8.58
C ILE A 112 11.53 -4.88 -7.12
N SER A 113 12.06 -3.68 -6.90
CA SER A 113 12.42 -3.20 -5.56
C SER A 113 11.20 -3.16 -4.63
N LEU A 114 10.06 -2.65 -5.11
CA LEU A 114 8.81 -2.61 -4.36
C LEU A 114 8.30 -4.02 -4.08
N LEU A 115 8.21 -4.86 -5.10
CA LEU A 115 7.74 -6.25 -4.98
C LEU A 115 8.56 -7.05 -3.95
N LEU A 116 9.88 -7.02 -4.05
CA LEU A 116 10.76 -7.71 -3.11
C LEU A 116 10.63 -7.14 -1.69
N GLY A 117 10.51 -5.82 -1.56
CA GLY A 117 10.32 -5.17 -0.28
C GLY A 117 8.99 -5.51 0.38
N GLU A 118 7.90 -5.56 -0.37
CA GLU A 118 6.58 -5.93 0.15
C GLU A 118 6.51 -7.41 0.51
N MET A 119 7.05 -8.30 -0.32
CA MET A 119 7.14 -9.73 0.00
C MET A 119 7.88 -9.98 1.31
N LYS A 120 9.03 -9.32 1.52
CA LYS A 120 9.78 -9.42 2.77
C LYS A 120 8.96 -9.00 4.00
N ARG A 121 8.08 -8.01 3.85
CA ARG A 121 7.25 -7.51 4.95
C ARG A 121 6.07 -8.40 5.26
N VAL A 122 5.44 -9.01 4.24
CA VAL A 122 4.24 -9.85 4.44
C VAL A 122 4.56 -11.30 4.79
N ILE A 123 5.77 -11.79 4.52
CA ILE A 123 6.22 -13.09 5.00
C ILE A 123 6.29 -13.05 6.52
N ASP A 124 5.56 -13.96 7.17
CA ASP A 124 5.44 -13.99 8.63
C ASP A 124 6.59 -14.78 9.26
N ASP A 125 7.76 -14.17 9.25
CA ASP A 125 8.99 -14.64 9.89
C ASP A 125 9.57 -13.57 10.83
N LYS A 126 10.69 -13.85 11.47
CA LYS A 126 11.35 -12.93 12.43
C LYS A 126 11.69 -11.54 11.86
N ASP A 127 11.85 -11.41 10.56
CA ASP A 127 12.21 -10.16 9.88
C ASP A 127 10.98 -9.48 9.24
N GLY A 128 9.87 -10.21 9.14
CA GLY A 128 8.60 -9.74 8.60
C GLY A 128 7.81 -8.84 9.55
N TYR A 129 6.64 -8.43 9.11
CA TYR A 129 5.77 -7.53 9.87
C TYR A 129 4.62 -8.26 10.57
N GLY A 130 4.45 -9.55 10.30
CA GLY A 130 3.41 -10.39 10.89
C GLY A 130 3.65 -10.75 12.36
N PRO A 131 2.78 -11.60 12.94
CA PRO A 131 2.83 -12.00 14.35
C PRO A 131 4.14 -12.65 14.79
N ASN A 132 4.83 -13.38 13.90
CA ASN A 132 6.11 -14.02 14.19
C ASN A 132 7.32 -13.08 14.06
N GLY A 133 7.10 -11.83 13.64
CA GLY A 133 8.11 -10.81 13.47
C GLY A 133 7.81 -9.54 14.28
N LYS A 134 7.59 -8.42 13.56
CA LYS A 134 7.46 -7.09 14.17
C LYS A 134 6.06 -6.79 14.71
N GLN A 135 5.08 -7.62 14.48
CA GLN A 135 3.70 -7.49 14.96
C GLN A 135 3.01 -6.17 14.54
N TYR A 136 3.26 -5.74 13.30
CA TYR A 136 2.66 -4.52 12.74
C TYR A 136 1.42 -4.80 11.88
N ILE A 137 1.23 -6.07 11.49
CA ILE A 137 0.13 -6.50 10.62
C ILE A 137 -0.43 -7.83 11.10
N GLU A 138 -1.67 -8.13 10.72
CA GLU A 138 -2.22 -9.48 10.82
C GLU A 138 -1.41 -10.49 9.99
N HIS A 139 -1.53 -11.78 10.35
CA HIS A 139 -0.93 -12.85 9.55
C HIS A 139 -1.42 -12.81 8.10
N VAL A 140 -0.47 -12.89 7.17
CA VAL A 140 -0.76 -12.98 5.73
C VAL A 140 -0.36 -14.36 5.23
N GLU A 141 -1.35 -15.17 4.86
CA GLU A 141 -1.06 -16.45 4.19
C GLU A 141 -0.41 -16.22 2.83
N VAL A 142 0.82 -16.70 2.67
CA VAL A 142 1.57 -16.62 1.41
C VAL A 142 1.70 -18.02 0.81
N PRO A 143 1.00 -18.32 -0.30
CA PRO A 143 1.06 -19.63 -0.94
C PRO A 143 2.48 -20.04 -1.32
N GLN A 144 2.80 -21.33 -1.20
CA GLN A 144 4.14 -21.87 -1.49
C GLN A 144 4.67 -21.51 -2.90
N LYS A 145 3.77 -21.49 -3.91
CA LYS A 145 4.12 -21.06 -5.27
C LYS A 145 4.60 -19.60 -5.33
N ILE A 146 4.04 -18.73 -4.49
CA ILE A 146 4.44 -17.31 -4.41
C ILE A 146 5.77 -17.19 -3.69
N LEU A 147 5.99 -17.94 -2.61
CA LEU A 147 7.30 -17.99 -1.93
C LEU A 147 8.40 -18.50 -2.86
N ALA A 148 8.14 -19.52 -3.68
CA ALA A 148 9.09 -20.02 -4.66
C ALA A 148 9.41 -18.95 -5.72
N ALA A 149 8.41 -18.26 -6.26
CA ALA A 149 8.58 -17.16 -7.20
C ALA A 149 9.37 -15.99 -6.57
N TYR A 150 9.06 -15.61 -5.34
CA TYR A 150 9.81 -14.60 -4.58
C TYR A 150 11.29 -14.97 -4.47
N ARG A 151 11.61 -16.20 -4.03
CA ARG A 151 12.99 -16.66 -3.91
C ARG A 151 13.75 -16.61 -5.23
N TYR A 152 13.09 -17.00 -6.33
CA TYR A 152 13.66 -16.95 -7.67
C TYR A 152 13.99 -15.51 -8.09
N ILE A 153 13.02 -14.58 -7.91
CA ILE A 153 13.20 -13.16 -8.24
C ILE A 153 14.30 -12.55 -7.34
N PHE A 154 14.28 -12.86 -6.04
CA PHE A 154 15.28 -12.38 -5.10
C PHE A 154 16.69 -12.83 -5.49
N PHE A 155 16.87 -14.09 -5.87
CA PHE A 155 18.18 -14.60 -6.31
C PHE A 155 18.73 -13.84 -7.53
N ARG A 156 17.86 -13.51 -8.49
CA ARG A 156 18.30 -12.81 -9.73
C ARG A 156 18.40 -11.29 -9.58
N TYR A 157 17.54 -10.69 -8.76
CA TYR A 157 17.33 -9.25 -8.74
C TYR A 157 17.42 -8.64 -7.34
N GLY A 158 17.85 -9.38 -6.34
CA GLY A 158 17.94 -8.91 -4.95
C GLY A 158 18.80 -7.66 -4.75
N LYS A 159 19.72 -7.39 -5.68
CA LYS A 159 20.50 -6.14 -5.70
C LYS A 159 19.66 -4.87 -5.80
N TYR A 160 18.42 -4.96 -6.30
CA TYR A 160 17.48 -3.84 -6.38
C TYR A 160 16.64 -3.68 -5.11
N GLN A 161 16.69 -4.63 -4.18
CA GLN A 161 15.93 -4.51 -2.93
C GLN A 161 16.46 -3.32 -2.10
N ARG A 162 15.55 -2.45 -1.66
CA ARG A 162 15.88 -1.40 -0.69
C ARG A 162 16.35 -2.03 0.62
N LYS A 163 17.44 -1.48 1.15
CA LYS A 163 17.93 -1.80 2.50
C LYS A 163 16.98 -1.21 3.54
#